data_ffd446acb7f254425dada6b008ba6788
#
_entry.id   ffd446acb7f254425dada6b008ba6788
#
_cell.length_a   1.000
_cell.length_b   1.000
_cell.length_c   1.000
_cell.angle_alpha   90.00
_cell.angle_beta   90.00
_cell.angle_gamma   90.00
#
_symmetry.space_group_name_H-M   'P 1'
#
loop_
_entity.id
_entity.type
_entity.pdbx_description
1 polymer ?
#
loop_
_entity_poly.entity_id
_entity_poly.type
_entity_poly.pdbx_seq_one_letter_code
_entity_poly.pdbx_strand_id
1 'polypeptide(L)'
;MPPVVGIGAGGHAKVIIDILRLNGEFDLIGLIDSDPSRLGDQVLGVPVLGDDDRLESLYQDGVRHAFIGVASLAKTENNKRIFERIRKLGFDIVNAVHPSAVVAGDVKIGQGTRIFGGTVINPGTSLGDNVVVNTGAIVDHDCVIGDHSQIAPGARLAGAVTVGEGSIVGIGAAVIQEIKIGDYSFVAAGAAVIRDVPSRTRVAGVPAKPMTSKPD
;
A
#
# COMPACT_ATOMS: atom_id res chain seq x y z
N MET A 1 -13.26 -0.09 21.65
CA MET A 1 -12.40 0.27 20.50
C MET A 1 -13.29 0.87 19.42
N PRO A 2 -12.84 1.87 18.65
CA PRO A 2 -13.64 2.40 17.57
C PRO A 2 -13.83 1.35 16.46
N PRO A 3 -15.03 1.25 15.85
CA PRO A 3 -15.29 0.31 14.77
C PRO A 3 -14.54 0.69 13.51
N VAL A 4 -13.97 -0.31 12.81
CA VAL A 4 -13.30 -0.16 11.51
C VAL A 4 -13.82 -1.18 10.50
N VAL A 5 -14.07 -0.75 9.27
CA VAL A 5 -14.47 -1.59 8.14
C VAL A 5 -13.35 -1.70 7.11
N GLY A 6 -13.15 -2.88 6.54
CA GLY A 6 -12.17 -3.10 5.48
C GLY A 6 -12.79 -3.06 4.09
N ILE A 7 -12.05 -2.53 3.11
CA ILE A 7 -12.44 -2.54 1.70
C ILE A 7 -11.56 -3.52 0.94
N GLY A 8 -12.17 -4.58 0.44
CA GLY A 8 -11.55 -5.76 -0.14
C GLY A 8 -11.40 -6.89 0.87
N ALA A 9 -11.71 -8.10 0.43
CA ALA A 9 -11.69 -9.32 1.25
C ALA A 9 -10.65 -10.34 0.73
N GLY A 10 -9.64 -9.90 -0.02
CA GLY A 10 -8.58 -10.73 -0.59
C GLY A 10 -7.42 -11.04 0.36
N GLY A 11 -6.34 -11.58 -0.22
CA GLY A 11 -5.12 -11.92 0.53
C GLY A 11 -4.46 -10.74 1.23
N HIS A 12 -4.54 -9.55 0.64
CA HIS A 12 -4.00 -8.33 1.24
C HIS A 12 -4.75 -7.92 2.51
N ALA A 13 -6.09 -8.08 2.50
CA ALA A 13 -6.91 -7.83 3.68
C ALA A 13 -6.52 -8.75 4.85
N LYS A 14 -6.13 -10.01 4.60
CA LYS A 14 -5.67 -10.91 5.67
C LYS A 14 -4.50 -10.34 6.45
N VAL A 15 -3.52 -9.76 5.74
CA VAL A 15 -2.33 -9.18 6.38
C VAL A 15 -2.70 -7.96 7.22
N ILE A 16 -3.60 -7.11 6.71
CA ILE A 16 -4.02 -5.91 7.43
C ILE A 16 -4.87 -6.28 8.66
N ILE A 17 -5.78 -7.25 8.54
CA ILE A 17 -6.55 -7.76 9.68
C ILE A 17 -5.62 -8.27 10.80
N ASP A 18 -4.58 -9.01 10.43
CA ASP A 18 -3.58 -9.49 11.39
C ASP A 18 -2.87 -8.32 12.09
N ILE A 19 -2.40 -7.34 11.33
CA ILE A 19 -1.75 -6.14 11.86
C ILE A 19 -2.66 -5.38 12.83
N LEU A 20 -3.91 -5.12 12.44
CA LEU A 20 -4.84 -4.36 13.27
C LEU A 20 -5.21 -5.10 14.56
N ARG A 21 -5.24 -6.44 14.52
CA ARG A 21 -5.42 -7.27 15.73
C ARG A 21 -4.22 -7.22 16.64
N LEU A 22 -3.00 -7.27 16.09
CA LEU A 22 -1.77 -7.15 16.88
C LEU A 22 -1.66 -5.79 17.57
N ASN A 23 -2.12 -4.73 16.91
CA ASN A 23 -2.12 -3.37 17.47
C ASN A 23 -3.23 -3.18 18.52
N GLY A 24 -4.39 -3.84 18.36
CA GLY A 24 -5.49 -3.78 19.33
C GLY A 24 -6.17 -2.42 19.46
N GLU A 25 -6.10 -1.58 18.42
CA GLU A 25 -6.62 -0.20 18.46
C GLU A 25 -8.08 -0.10 17.96
N PHE A 26 -8.50 -1.06 17.12
CA PHE A 26 -9.79 -1.02 16.41
C PHE A 26 -10.61 -2.30 16.62
N ASP A 27 -11.93 -2.15 16.55
CA ASP A 27 -12.88 -3.25 16.45
C ASP A 27 -13.18 -3.54 14.96
N LEU A 28 -12.77 -4.69 14.47
CA LEU A 28 -12.92 -5.12 13.08
C LEU A 28 -14.35 -5.62 12.85
N ILE A 29 -15.26 -4.75 12.43
CA ILE A 29 -16.70 -5.07 12.31
C ILE A 29 -17.06 -5.83 11.03
N GLY A 30 -16.24 -5.75 9.96
CA GLY A 30 -16.51 -6.44 8.70
C GLY A 30 -15.68 -5.95 7.54
N LEU A 31 -15.93 -6.57 6.39
CA LEU A 31 -15.30 -6.25 5.11
C LEU A 31 -16.37 -5.93 4.07
N ILE A 32 -16.01 -5.09 3.10
CA ILE A 32 -16.78 -4.80 1.89
C ILE A 32 -15.98 -5.34 0.71
N ASP A 33 -16.62 -6.09 -0.20
CA ASP A 33 -15.96 -6.59 -1.42
C ASP A 33 -16.87 -6.38 -2.63
N SER A 34 -16.28 -5.92 -3.74
CA SER A 34 -17.02 -5.67 -4.98
C SER A 34 -17.55 -6.93 -5.66
N ASP A 35 -17.11 -8.09 -5.25
CA ASP A 35 -17.64 -9.38 -5.71
C ASP A 35 -18.82 -9.80 -4.84
N PRO A 36 -20.06 -9.73 -5.36
CA PRO A 36 -21.25 -10.03 -4.58
C PRO A 36 -21.33 -11.52 -4.16
N SER A 37 -20.61 -12.41 -4.82
CA SER A 37 -20.57 -13.83 -4.45
C SER A 37 -19.88 -14.06 -3.10
N ARG A 38 -19.16 -13.08 -2.61
CA ARG A 38 -18.43 -13.13 -1.32
C ARG A 38 -19.28 -12.73 -0.11
N LEU A 39 -20.50 -12.28 -0.32
CA LEU A 39 -21.39 -11.93 0.79
C LEU A 39 -21.57 -13.11 1.75
N GLY A 40 -21.30 -12.87 3.03
CA GLY A 40 -21.35 -13.88 4.07
C GLY A 40 -20.07 -14.71 4.24
N ASP A 41 -19.09 -14.59 3.34
CA ASP A 41 -17.76 -15.14 3.54
C ASP A 41 -17.10 -14.55 4.80
N GLN A 42 -16.05 -15.21 5.27
CA GLN A 42 -15.21 -14.71 6.35
C GLN A 42 -13.74 -14.72 5.95
N VAL A 43 -13.04 -13.66 6.33
CA VAL A 43 -11.58 -13.58 6.20
C VAL A 43 -10.99 -13.49 7.61
N LEU A 44 -10.29 -14.53 8.04
CA LEU A 44 -9.80 -14.66 9.42
C LEU A 44 -10.89 -14.39 10.47
N GLY A 45 -12.12 -14.86 10.23
CA GLY A 45 -13.27 -14.66 11.12
C GLY A 45 -13.92 -13.26 11.06
N VAL A 46 -13.47 -12.38 10.17
CA VAL A 46 -14.12 -11.08 9.89
C VAL A 46 -15.11 -11.25 8.74
N PRO A 47 -16.42 -10.97 8.93
CA PRO A 47 -17.44 -11.23 7.92
C PRO A 47 -17.38 -10.24 6.75
N VAL A 48 -17.74 -10.69 5.55
CA VAL A 48 -18.02 -9.83 4.40
C VAL A 48 -19.48 -9.38 4.49
N LEU A 49 -19.69 -8.06 4.66
CA LEU A 49 -20.98 -7.44 4.95
C LEU A 49 -21.79 -7.07 3.70
N GLY A 50 -21.15 -7.06 2.54
CA GLY A 50 -21.74 -6.67 1.27
C GLY A 50 -20.74 -6.05 0.33
N ASP A 51 -21.28 -5.36 -0.66
CA ASP A 51 -20.53 -4.62 -1.65
C ASP A 51 -20.35 -3.13 -1.29
N ASP A 52 -19.81 -2.39 -2.24
CA ASP A 52 -19.50 -0.96 -2.11
C ASP A 52 -20.69 -0.07 -1.71
N ASP A 53 -21.94 -0.51 -1.96
CA ASP A 53 -23.14 0.27 -1.63
C ASP A 53 -23.41 0.30 -0.12
N ARG A 54 -22.84 -0.64 0.63
CA ARG A 54 -22.91 -0.68 2.10
C ARG A 54 -22.08 0.41 2.79
N LEU A 55 -21.10 1.01 2.12
CA LEU A 55 -20.19 1.99 2.74
C LEU A 55 -20.94 3.22 3.26
N GLU A 56 -21.89 3.74 2.46
CA GLU A 56 -22.64 4.93 2.87
C GLU A 56 -23.52 4.65 4.08
N SER A 57 -24.24 3.51 4.13
CA SER A 57 -25.04 3.14 5.29
C SER A 57 -24.19 2.90 6.54
N LEU A 58 -23.02 2.26 6.43
CA LEU A 58 -22.10 2.09 7.55
C LEU A 58 -21.62 3.44 8.09
N TYR A 59 -21.36 4.40 7.22
CA TYR A 59 -21.02 5.76 7.67
C TYR A 59 -22.18 6.44 8.41
N GLN A 60 -23.41 6.31 7.91
CA GLN A 60 -24.61 6.81 8.57
C GLN A 60 -24.85 6.14 9.92
N ASP A 61 -24.54 4.84 10.04
CA ASP A 61 -24.62 4.06 11.29
C ASP A 61 -23.50 4.41 12.30
N GLY A 62 -22.63 5.37 11.97
CA GLY A 62 -21.62 5.88 12.90
C GLY A 62 -20.22 5.27 12.75
N VAL A 63 -19.97 4.39 11.77
CA VAL A 63 -18.61 3.91 11.46
C VAL A 63 -17.82 5.03 10.82
N ARG A 64 -16.66 5.35 11.40
CA ARG A 64 -15.82 6.48 10.93
C ARG A 64 -14.47 6.04 10.38
N HIS A 65 -14.04 4.82 10.67
CA HIS A 65 -12.72 4.33 10.28
C HIS A 65 -12.83 3.23 9.23
N ALA A 66 -11.93 3.29 8.24
CA ALA A 66 -11.84 2.27 7.20
C ALA A 66 -10.38 1.91 6.93
N PHE A 67 -10.11 0.71 6.42
CA PHE A 67 -8.81 0.33 5.86
C PHE A 67 -8.97 -0.21 4.44
N ILE A 68 -7.94 -0.06 3.62
CA ILE A 68 -7.95 -0.55 2.24
C ILE A 68 -7.24 -1.90 2.17
N GLY A 69 -8.02 -2.98 2.07
CA GLY A 69 -7.58 -4.37 1.95
C GLY A 69 -7.29 -4.81 0.51
N VAL A 70 -7.23 -3.88 -0.42
CA VAL A 70 -6.92 -4.12 -1.83
C VAL A 70 -5.51 -3.60 -2.12
N ALA A 71 -4.68 -4.43 -2.76
CA ALA A 71 -3.43 -3.99 -3.37
C ALA A 71 -3.26 -4.73 -4.70
N SER A 72 -3.24 -4.00 -5.78
CA SER A 72 -2.97 -4.55 -7.10
C SER A 72 -1.68 -3.97 -7.63
N LEU A 73 -0.68 -4.82 -7.87
CA LEU A 73 0.54 -4.44 -8.56
C LEU A 73 0.31 -4.10 -10.05
N ALA A 74 -0.85 -4.46 -10.59
CA ALA A 74 -1.18 -4.21 -11.99
C ALA A 74 -2.05 -2.95 -12.20
N LYS A 75 -2.72 -2.43 -11.16
CA LYS A 75 -3.73 -1.37 -11.27
C LYS A 75 -3.70 -0.43 -10.06
N THR A 76 -2.63 0.35 -9.91
CA THR A 76 -2.51 1.37 -8.84
C THR A 76 -3.61 2.41 -8.91
N GLU A 77 -4.08 2.74 -10.12
CA GLU A 77 -5.22 3.63 -10.33
C GLU A 77 -6.51 3.16 -9.63
N ASN A 78 -6.72 1.84 -9.53
CA ASN A 78 -7.86 1.31 -8.78
C ASN A 78 -7.74 1.58 -7.28
N ASN A 79 -6.53 1.43 -6.72
CA ASN A 79 -6.28 1.72 -5.31
C ASN A 79 -6.49 3.20 -5.00
N LYS A 80 -6.05 4.10 -5.89
CA LYS A 80 -6.31 5.54 -5.80
C LYS A 80 -7.81 5.84 -5.80
N ARG A 81 -8.56 5.28 -6.76
CA ARG A 81 -10.03 5.49 -6.84
C ARG A 81 -10.76 5.03 -5.58
N ILE A 82 -10.37 3.89 -5.00
CA ILE A 82 -10.94 3.39 -3.75
C ILE A 82 -10.63 4.38 -2.61
N PHE A 83 -9.39 4.80 -2.47
CA PHE A 83 -8.96 5.75 -1.45
C PHE A 83 -9.74 7.07 -1.53
N GLU A 84 -9.82 7.67 -2.72
CA GLU A 84 -10.55 8.91 -2.96
C GLU A 84 -12.05 8.79 -2.66
N ARG A 85 -12.68 7.65 -3.03
CA ARG A 85 -14.09 7.38 -2.73
C ARG A 85 -14.35 7.32 -1.24
N ILE A 86 -13.55 6.56 -0.49
CA ILE A 86 -13.70 6.39 0.96
C ILE A 86 -13.50 7.73 1.68
N ARG A 87 -12.47 8.47 1.28
CA ARG A 87 -12.18 9.80 1.81
C ARG A 87 -13.32 10.79 1.51
N LYS A 88 -13.91 10.75 0.31
CA LYS A 88 -15.06 11.59 -0.07
C LYS A 88 -16.31 11.27 0.77
N LEU A 89 -16.50 10.04 1.19
CA LEU A 89 -17.57 9.64 2.11
C LEU A 89 -17.35 10.13 3.54
N GLY A 90 -16.15 10.60 3.88
CA GLY A 90 -15.81 11.15 5.17
C GLY A 90 -15.12 10.16 6.13
N PHE A 91 -14.76 8.97 5.69
CA PHE A 91 -14.02 8.03 6.53
C PHE A 91 -12.57 8.48 6.78
N ASP A 92 -12.11 8.25 7.99
CA ASP A 92 -10.68 8.27 8.34
C ASP A 92 -10.07 6.94 7.89
N ILE A 93 -9.11 7.01 6.96
CA ILE A 93 -8.46 5.81 6.44
C ILE A 93 -7.27 5.48 7.33
N VAL A 94 -7.38 4.40 8.09
CA VAL A 94 -6.40 4.05 9.11
C VAL A 94 -5.11 3.50 8.51
N ASN A 95 -4.01 3.81 9.18
CA ASN A 95 -2.72 3.21 8.87
C ASN A 95 -2.62 1.81 9.50
N ALA A 96 -1.97 0.89 8.81
CA ALA A 96 -1.69 -0.44 9.32
C ALA A 96 -0.17 -0.65 9.38
N VAL A 97 0.43 -0.44 10.55
CA VAL A 97 1.86 -0.60 10.77
C VAL A 97 2.11 -1.87 11.60
N HIS A 98 2.80 -2.84 11.02
CA HIS A 98 3.08 -4.09 11.73
C HIS A 98 4.06 -3.86 12.89
N PRO A 99 3.84 -4.44 14.09
CA PRO A 99 4.72 -4.23 15.25
C PRO A 99 6.18 -4.65 15.03
N SER A 100 6.47 -5.55 14.09
CA SER A 100 7.83 -5.92 13.73
C SER A 100 8.47 -5.05 12.65
N ALA A 101 7.79 -4.01 12.18
CA ALA A 101 8.40 -3.01 11.30
C ALA A 101 9.29 -2.08 12.14
N VAL A 102 10.48 -1.82 11.63
CA VAL A 102 11.40 -0.83 12.22
C VAL A 102 11.22 0.48 11.47
N VAL A 103 10.54 1.43 12.08
CA VAL A 103 10.27 2.75 11.50
C VAL A 103 10.90 3.81 12.38
N ALA A 104 11.76 4.64 11.80
CA ALA A 104 12.43 5.70 12.55
C ALA A 104 11.42 6.78 13.00
N GLY A 105 11.67 7.38 14.17
CA GLY A 105 10.70 8.23 14.86
C GLY A 105 10.35 9.57 14.16
N ASP A 106 11.15 9.98 13.17
CA ASP A 106 10.95 11.20 12.37
C ASP A 106 10.31 10.94 11.00
N VAL A 107 10.01 9.67 10.67
CA VAL A 107 9.34 9.29 9.42
C VAL A 107 7.93 9.87 9.37
N LYS A 108 7.64 10.60 8.30
CA LYS A 108 6.29 11.11 8.04
C LYS A 108 5.47 10.06 7.29
N ILE A 109 4.29 9.75 7.78
CA ILE A 109 3.42 8.71 7.21
C ILE A 109 2.06 9.33 6.88
N GLY A 110 1.69 9.30 5.60
CA GLY A 110 0.39 9.71 5.12
C GLY A 110 -0.73 8.75 5.51
N GLN A 111 -1.97 9.17 5.27
CA GLN A 111 -3.19 8.44 5.64
C GLN A 111 -3.37 7.16 4.82
N GLY A 112 -3.88 6.09 5.42
CA GLY A 112 -4.15 4.81 4.74
C GLY A 112 -2.91 4.05 4.30
N THR A 113 -1.74 4.41 4.83
CA THR A 113 -0.46 3.76 4.51
C THR A 113 -0.32 2.44 5.28
N ARG A 114 0.22 1.44 4.60
CA ARG A 114 0.36 0.08 5.10
C ARG A 114 1.82 -0.33 5.11
N ILE A 115 2.36 -0.64 6.28
CA ILE A 115 3.75 -1.01 6.52
C ILE A 115 3.76 -2.42 7.11
N PHE A 116 4.22 -3.40 6.34
CA PHE A 116 4.12 -4.80 6.68
C PHE A 116 5.31 -5.31 7.49
N GLY A 117 5.20 -6.55 7.95
CA GLY A 117 6.18 -7.16 8.84
C GLY A 117 7.59 -7.21 8.28
N GLY A 118 8.59 -6.97 9.14
CA GLY A 118 10.01 -7.00 8.78
C GLY A 118 10.49 -5.85 7.89
N THR A 119 9.67 -4.83 7.69
CA THR A 119 10.03 -3.61 6.95
C THR A 119 10.99 -2.75 7.76
N VAL A 120 11.95 -2.11 7.10
CA VAL A 120 12.83 -1.11 7.71
C VAL A 120 12.67 0.21 6.96
N ILE A 121 12.37 1.30 7.68
CA ILE A 121 12.26 2.65 7.13
C ILE A 121 13.13 3.58 7.96
N ASN A 122 14.15 4.12 7.34
CA ASN A 122 15.20 4.91 8.00
C ASN A 122 14.86 6.40 8.12
N PRO A 123 15.61 7.16 8.94
CA PRO A 123 15.33 8.56 9.24
C PRO A 123 15.25 9.48 8.01
N GLY A 124 14.53 10.59 8.14
CA GLY A 124 14.36 11.59 7.08
C GLY A 124 13.39 11.19 5.97
N THR A 125 12.90 9.95 5.97
CA THR A 125 11.99 9.43 4.94
C THR A 125 10.56 9.98 5.12
N SER A 126 9.87 10.20 3.99
CA SER A 126 8.46 10.55 3.95
C SER A 126 7.67 9.61 3.06
N LEU A 127 6.56 9.10 3.58
CA LEU A 127 5.57 8.29 2.88
C LEU A 127 4.31 9.12 2.69
N GLY A 128 3.82 9.19 1.46
CA GLY A 128 2.55 9.83 1.14
C GLY A 128 1.32 9.03 1.57
N ASP A 129 0.16 9.43 1.08
CA ASP A 129 -1.11 8.78 1.34
C ASP A 129 -1.22 7.44 0.59
N ASN A 130 -1.86 6.45 1.22
CA ASN A 130 -2.18 5.16 0.62
C ASN A 130 -0.96 4.39 0.07
N VAL A 131 0.20 4.61 0.64
CA VAL A 131 1.44 3.89 0.29
C VAL A 131 1.41 2.47 0.85
N VAL A 132 1.99 1.53 0.13
CA VAL A 132 2.26 0.18 0.64
C VAL A 132 3.76 -0.06 0.69
N VAL A 133 4.30 -0.30 1.89
CA VAL A 133 5.65 -0.82 2.08
C VAL A 133 5.51 -2.26 2.54
N ASN A 134 5.77 -3.19 1.62
CA ASN A 134 5.40 -4.59 1.78
C ASN A 134 6.48 -5.37 2.55
N THR A 135 6.14 -6.60 2.93
CA THR A 135 6.93 -7.50 3.79
C THR A 135 8.42 -7.50 3.44
N GLY A 136 9.26 -7.20 4.43
CA GLY A 136 10.71 -7.22 4.31
C GLY A 136 11.31 -6.19 3.36
N ALA A 137 10.54 -5.20 2.91
CA ALA A 137 11.09 -4.11 2.11
C ALA A 137 11.96 -3.18 2.99
N ILE A 138 12.97 -2.57 2.38
CA ILE A 138 13.88 -1.63 3.02
C ILE A 138 13.82 -0.30 2.27
N VAL A 139 13.55 0.76 3.00
CA VAL A 139 13.58 2.15 2.53
C VAL A 139 14.61 2.89 3.37
N ASP A 140 15.72 3.23 2.76
CA ASP A 140 16.82 3.89 3.46
C ASP A 140 16.53 5.38 3.71
N HIS A 141 17.48 6.09 4.32
CA HIS A 141 17.33 7.47 4.80
C HIS A 141 16.98 8.45 3.66
N ASP A 142 16.28 9.54 4.02
CA ASP A 142 15.97 10.68 3.15
C ASP A 142 15.16 10.33 1.88
N CYS A 143 14.46 9.19 1.87
CA CYS A 143 13.60 8.80 0.74
C CYS A 143 12.27 9.56 0.73
N VAL A 144 11.75 9.80 -0.47
CA VAL A 144 10.42 10.38 -0.68
C VAL A 144 9.57 9.40 -1.48
N ILE A 145 8.53 8.86 -0.87
CA ILE A 145 7.63 7.89 -1.50
C ILE A 145 6.28 8.56 -1.73
N GLY A 146 5.95 8.82 -2.98
CA GLY A 146 4.72 9.51 -3.39
C GLY A 146 3.45 8.71 -3.13
N ASP A 147 2.32 9.40 -3.15
CA ASP A 147 0.99 8.84 -2.88
C ASP A 147 0.69 7.61 -3.73
N HIS A 148 -0.07 6.69 -3.18
CA HIS A 148 -0.55 5.48 -3.88
C HIS A 148 0.55 4.54 -4.41
N SER A 149 1.81 4.78 -4.06
CA SER A 149 2.96 3.96 -4.50
C SER A 149 3.06 2.65 -3.73
N GLN A 150 3.75 1.69 -4.34
CA GLN A 150 3.96 0.38 -3.72
C GLN A 150 5.42 -0.03 -3.78
N ILE A 151 5.98 -0.32 -2.61
CA ILE A 151 7.30 -0.93 -2.46
C ILE A 151 7.04 -2.41 -2.16
N ALA A 152 7.22 -3.26 -3.16
CA ALA A 152 6.84 -4.67 -3.11
C ALA A 152 7.72 -5.49 -2.16
N PRO A 153 7.34 -6.75 -1.84
CA PRO A 153 8.09 -7.58 -0.89
C PRO A 153 9.58 -7.65 -1.19
N GLY A 154 10.41 -7.39 -0.17
CA GLY A 154 11.86 -7.47 -0.24
C GLY A 154 12.54 -6.46 -1.16
N ALA A 155 11.84 -5.49 -1.72
CA ALA A 155 12.46 -4.40 -2.49
C ALA A 155 13.34 -3.52 -1.58
N ARG A 156 14.42 -2.99 -2.15
CA ARG A 156 15.41 -2.20 -1.41
C ARG A 156 15.69 -0.89 -2.12
N LEU A 157 15.47 0.21 -1.42
CA LEU A 157 15.78 1.56 -1.86
C LEU A 157 16.94 2.09 -1.01
N ALA A 158 18.02 2.49 -1.66
CA ALA A 158 19.12 3.17 -0.97
C ALA A 158 18.76 4.64 -0.65
N GLY A 159 19.66 5.36 0.01
CA GLY A 159 19.38 6.72 0.50
C GLY A 159 18.96 7.71 -0.58
N ALA A 160 18.10 8.66 -0.21
CA ALA A 160 17.64 9.78 -1.03
C ALA A 160 16.94 9.38 -2.34
N VAL A 161 16.35 8.18 -2.41
CA VAL A 161 15.52 7.75 -3.55
C VAL A 161 14.16 8.44 -3.51
N THR A 162 13.73 8.95 -4.66
CA THR A 162 12.38 9.48 -4.86
C THR A 162 11.56 8.51 -5.70
N VAL A 163 10.38 8.12 -5.20
CA VAL A 163 9.39 7.31 -5.95
C VAL A 163 8.16 8.17 -6.15
N GLY A 164 7.80 8.41 -7.40
CA GLY A 164 6.64 9.22 -7.80
C GLY A 164 5.31 8.55 -7.50
N GLU A 165 4.22 9.33 -7.56
CA GLU A 165 2.85 8.89 -7.31
C GLU A 165 2.48 7.64 -8.13
N GLY A 166 1.79 6.70 -7.51
CA GLY A 166 1.25 5.51 -8.17
C GLY A 166 2.29 4.56 -8.75
N SER A 167 3.56 4.77 -8.44
CA SER A 167 4.65 3.95 -8.97
C SER A 167 4.86 2.67 -8.16
N ILE A 168 5.40 1.66 -8.81
CA ILE A 168 5.63 0.34 -8.21
C ILE A 168 7.10 -0.01 -8.30
N VAL A 169 7.71 -0.32 -7.17
CA VAL A 169 9.02 -0.99 -7.09
C VAL A 169 8.78 -2.46 -6.83
N GLY A 170 9.03 -3.30 -7.83
CA GLY A 170 8.69 -4.72 -7.86
C GLY A 170 9.44 -5.56 -6.84
N ILE A 171 8.98 -6.82 -6.67
CA ILE A 171 9.50 -7.78 -5.69
C ILE A 171 11.00 -7.92 -5.81
N GLY A 172 11.75 -7.71 -4.71
CA GLY A 172 13.20 -7.89 -4.66
C GLY A 172 14.00 -6.93 -5.54
N ALA A 173 13.40 -5.91 -6.14
CA ALA A 173 14.14 -4.92 -6.90
C ALA A 173 15.05 -4.10 -6.00
N ALA A 174 16.20 -3.66 -6.56
CA ALA A 174 17.16 -2.81 -5.88
C ALA A 174 17.32 -1.48 -6.62
N VAL A 175 17.26 -0.38 -5.88
CA VAL A 175 17.41 0.99 -6.40
C VAL A 175 18.59 1.63 -5.69
N ILE A 176 19.62 2.08 -6.45
CA ILE A 176 20.76 2.75 -5.86
C ILE A 176 20.36 4.16 -5.37
N GLN A 177 21.26 4.79 -4.60
CA GLN A 177 21.04 6.11 -3.99
C GLN A 177 20.72 7.20 -5.03
N GLU A 178 19.95 8.21 -4.58
CA GLU A 178 19.63 9.45 -5.32
C GLU A 178 18.86 9.28 -6.62
N ILE A 179 18.34 8.08 -6.89
CA ILE A 179 17.52 7.79 -8.09
C ILE A 179 16.13 8.39 -7.95
N LYS A 180 15.62 8.92 -9.06
CA LYS A 180 14.23 9.38 -9.21
C LYS A 180 13.46 8.41 -10.09
N ILE A 181 12.44 7.78 -9.53
CA ILE A 181 11.43 7.00 -10.25
C ILE A 181 10.21 7.90 -10.42
N GLY A 182 9.89 8.26 -11.66
CA GLY A 182 8.77 9.15 -11.99
C GLY A 182 7.41 8.53 -11.72
N ASP A 183 6.35 9.33 -11.80
CA ASP A 183 4.98 8.92 -11.49
C ASP A 183 4.48 7.78 -12.39
N TYR A 184 3.65 6.91 -11.83
CA TYR A 184 3.00 5.79 -12.53
C TYR A 184 3.99 4.89 -13.29
N SER A 185 5.21 4.78 -12.79
CA SER A 185 6.27 3.94 -13.35
C SER A 185 6.27 2.55 -12.69
N PHE A 186 6.81 1.59 -13.41
CA PHE A 186 6.88 0.20 -12.95
C PHE A 186 8.30 -0.33 -13.05
N VAL A 187 8.88 -0.68 -11.91
CA VAL A 187 10.14 -1.41 -11.82
C VAL A 187 9.81 -2.89 -11.65
N ALA A 188 10.25 -3.72 -12.58
CA ALA A 188 9.98 -5.16 -12.54
C ALA A 188 10.68 -5.86 -11.37
N ALA A 189 10.17 -7.06 -11.01
CA ALA A 189 10.77 -7.88 -9.98
C ALA A 189 12.25 -8.17 -10.26
N GLY A 190 13.09 -8.08 -9.22
CA GLY A 190 14.54 -8.35 -9.30
C GLY A 190 15.36 -7.36 -10.14
N ALA A 191 14.77 -6.27 -10.60
CA ALA A 191 15.48 -5.27 -11.38
C ALA A 191 16.50 -4.48 -10.53
N ALA A 192 17.65 -4.12 -11.12
CA ALA A 192 18.64 -3.23 -10.52
C ALA A 192 18.59 -1.85 -11.21
N VAL A 193 17.98 -0.86 -10.53
CA VAL A 193 17.81 0.48 -11.05
C VAL A 193 19.03 1.32 -10.69
N ILE A 194 19.78 1.73 -11.71
CA ILE A 194 21.04 2.50 -11.58
C ILE A 194 20.98 3.84 -12.32
N ARG A 195 19.82 4.24 -12.80
CA ARG A 195 19.53 5.52 -13.46
C ARG A 195 18.08 5.90 -13.23
N ASP A 196 17.79 7.18 -13.33
CA ASP A 196 16.43 7.71 -13.22
C ASP A 196 15.48 7.02 -14.20
N VAL A 197 14.25 6.81 -13.73
CA VAL A 197 13.16 6.21 -14.50
C VAL A 197 12.12 7.32 -14.80
N PRO A 198 11.92 7.68 -16.07
CA PRO A 198 10.89 8.67 -16.41
C PRO A 198 9.48 8.24 -16.01
N SER A 199 8.58 9.20 -15.80
CA SER A 199 7.16 8.90 -15.51
C SER A 199 6.55 7.98 -16.58
N ARG A 200 5.63 7.12 -16.16
CA ARG A 200 4.89 6.16 -17.02
C ARG A 200 5.78 5.19 -17.78
N THR A 201 6.97 4.93 -17.24
CA THR A 201 7.95 4.03 -17.85
C THR A 201 8.00 2.70 -17.10
N ARG A 202 8.09 1.60 -17.85
CA ARG A 202 8.32 0.26 -17.29
C ARG A 202 9.77 -0.14 -17.53
N VAL A 203 10.46 -0.57 -16.47
CA VAL A 203 11.87 -1.00 -16.55
C VAL A 203 12.05 -2.39 -15.96
N ALA A 204 12.99 -3.17 -16.54
CA ALA A 204 13.32 -4.52 -16.08
C ALA A 204 14.80 -4.85 -16.32
N GLY A 205 15.31 -5.83 -15.60
CA GLY A 205 16.64 -6.42 -15.79
C GLY A 205 17.73 -5.86 -14.89
N VAL A 206 18.94 -6.37 -15.05
CA VAL A 206 20.16 -6.00 -14.32
C VAL A 206 21.27 -5.67 -15.33
N PRO A 207 21.59 -4.38 -15.53
CA PRO A 207 20.88 -3.20 -15.03
C PRO A 207 19.51 -3.03 -15.66
N ALA A 208 18.61 -2.31 -14.96
CA ALA A 208 17.26 -2.04 -15.44
C ALA A 208 17.26 -1.17 -16.71
N LYS A 209 16.46 -1.58 -17.70
CA LYS A 209 16.29 -0.88 -18.99
C LYS A 209 14.79 -0.77 -19.29
N PRO A 210 14.36 0.25 -20.07
CA PRO A 210 12.98 0.36 -20.52
C PRO A 210 12.53 -0.92 -21.25
N MET A 211 11.31 -1.36 -20.92
CA MET A 211 10.66 -2.49 -21.60
C MET A 211 10.02 -2.00 -22.90
N THR A 212 10.33 -2.64 -24.02
CA THR A 212 9.90 -2.24 -25.37
C THR A 212 8.52 -2.77 -25.76
N SER A 213 7.90 -3.67 -24.96
CA SER A 213 6.56 -4.22 -25.19
C SER A 213 5.87 -4.51 -23.86
N LYS A 214 4.53 -4.47 -23.85
CA LYS A 214 3.77 -5.09 -22.77
C LYS A 214 4.14 -6.58 -22.75
N PRO A 215 4.44 -7.21 -21.61
CA PRO A 215 4.30 -8.64 -21.53
C PRO A 215 2.81 -8.95 -21.72
N ASP A 216 2.53 -9.88 -22.62
CA ASP A 216 1.19 -10.44 -22.88
C ASP A 216 0.59 -11.05 -21.59
#